data_d189e0045f125b66526bd0a73de3406d
#
_entry.id   d189e0045f125b66526bd0a73de3406d
#
_cell.length_a   1.000
_cell.length_b   1.000
_cell.length_c   1.000
_cell.angle_alpha   90.00
_cell.angle_beta   90.00
_cell.angle_gamma   90.00
#
_symmetry.space_group_name_H-M   'P 1'
#
loop_
_entity.id
_entity.type
_entity.pdbx_description
1 polymer ?
#
loop_
_entity_poly.entity_id
_entity_poly.type
_entity_poly.pdbx_seq_one_letter_code
_entity_poly.pdbx_strand_id
1 'polypeptide(L)'
;MIFRANIPAPKYPFNINSDDSILLLGSCFSDHIGSYFKRHRFDVCSNPFGVLFNPVSIDRALRMLMEPASFDKNRYFYRTSDLWVSFAHHGRFSKENYDDFEKTIDEQLEQTARFLERADYLFITFGTAFCYKFIPRDLIVSNCHKIPNNWFERFRLDVKKIVSQWNDTLAMLKNRYPEMKIIFTVSPVRHAGDNVHENTLSKSTLMLAVGRLVDNETTFYFPAYEFLMDDLRDYRFYAKDLSHPNELAVEYIEEKVAESFFTPETREQMRIIEKENRFLNHQRFRKM
;
A
#
# COMPACT_ATOMS: atom_id res chain seq x y z
N MET A 1 14.67 10.10 33.38
CA MET A 1 14.68 8.66 33.02
C MET A 1 13.84 8.51 31.77
N ILE A 2 14.37 7.95 30.69
CA ILE A 2 13.65 7.78 29.42
C ILE A 2 13.11 6.35 29.38
N PHE A 3 11.80 6.18 29.22
CA PHE A 3 11.14 4.87 29.22
C PHE A 3 10.70 4.39 27.82
N ARG A 4 10.89 5.21 26.78
CA ARG A 4 10.48 4.94 25.41
C ARG A 4 11.52 5.46 24.43
N ALA A 5 11.68 4.79 23.30
CA ALA A 5 12.65 5.16 22.27
C ALA A 5 12.39 6.53 21.64
N ASN A 6 11.13 6.96 21.54
CA ASN A 6 10.67 8.21 20.93
C ASN A 6 11.34 8.48 19.58
N ILE A 7 10.92 7.74 18.56
CA ILE A 7 11.42 7.90 17.19
C ILE A 7 10.91 9.21 16.60
N PRO A 8 11.79 10.14 16.19
CA PRO A 8 11.36 11.40 15.58
C PRO A 8 10.71 11.13 14.21
N ALA A 9 9.72 11.93 13.86
CA ALA A 9 9.17 11.93 12.51
C ALA A 9 10.25 12.40 11.52
N PRO A 10 10.53 11.67 10.44
CA PRO A 10 11.52 12.08 9.45
C PRO A 10 11.12 13.41 8.79
N LYS A 11 12.09 14.17 8.36
CA LYS A 11 11.89 15.40 7.59
C LYS A 11 12.37 15.19 6.17
N TYR A 12 11.53 15.59 5.23
CA TYR A 12 11.82 15.46 3.80
C TYR A 12 12.07 16.84 3.18
N PRO A 13 12.75 16.93 2.01
CA PRO A 13 12.99 18.19 1.31
C PRO A 13 11.75 18.73 0.59
N PHE A 14 10.57 18.19 0.88
CA PHE A 14 9.28 18.59 0.32
C PHE A 14 8.19 18.52 1.39
N ASN A 15 7.04 19.13 1.10
CA ASN A 15 5.81 18.98 1.87
C ASN A 15 4.66 18.67 0.92
N ILE A 16 3.68 17.91 1.41
CA ILE A 16 2.45 17.60 0.71
C ILE A 16 1.43 18.72 1.00
N ASN A 17 0.86 19.29 -0.04
CA ASN A 17 -0.16 20.34 0.02
C ASN A 17 -1.55 19.76 -0.26
N SER A 18 -2.59 20.53 0.08
CA SER A 18 -3.99 20.11 -0.11
C SER A 18 -4.38 19.81 -1.56
N ASP A 19 -3.69 20.44 -2.51
CA ASP A 19 -3.98 20.33 -3.94
C ASP A 19 -3.21 19.20 -4.64
N ASP A 20 -2.28 18.56 -3.92
CA ASP A 20 -1.46 17.48 -4.45
C ASP A 20 -2.27 16.18 -4.58
N SER A 21 -1.96 15.41 -5.63
CA SER A 21 -2.58 14.11 -5.90
C SER A 21 -1.71 12.96 -5.41
N ILE A 22 -2.30 12.03 -4.66
CA ILE A 22 -1.58 10.97 -3.94
C ILE A 22 -2.08 9.60 -4.38
N LEU A 23 -1.20 8.79 -4.97
CA LEU A 23 -1.45 7.38 -5.26
C LEU A 23 -0.82 6.51 -4.18
N LEU A 24 -1.61 5.60 -3.60
CA LEU A 24 -1.12 4.62 -2.63
C LEU A 24 -1.33 3.20 -3.15
N LEU A 25 -0.27 2.39 -3.09
CA LEU A 25 -0.28 0.97 -3.46
C LEU A 25 0.37 0.13 -2.37
N GLY A 26 -0.27 -0.97 -2.00
CA GLY A 26 0.35 -1.90 -1.07
C GLY A 26 -0.63 -2.64 -0.16
N SER A 27 -0.18 -2.90 1.07
CA SER A 27 -0.95 -3.63 2.07
C SER A 27 -2.16 -2.84 2.59
N CYS A 28 -2.95 -3.46 3.48
CA CYS A 28 -4.06 -2.78 4.16
C CYS A 28 -3.64 -1.49 4.90
N PHE A 29 -2.38 -1.36 5.27
CA PHE A 29 -1.86 -0.12 5.85
C PHE A 29 -1.97 1.07 4.88
N SER A 30 -1.81 0.84 3.56
CA SER A 30 -2.05 1.88 2.54
C SER A 30 -3.51 2.37 2.55
N ASP A 31 -4.48 1.50 2.86
CA ASP A 31 -5.89 1.92 2.97
C ASP A 31 -6.12 2.80 4.20
N HIS A 32 -5.45 2.54 5.33
CA HIS A 32 -5.52 3.40 6.51
C HIS A 32 -4.97 4.80 6.21
N ILE A 33 -3.77 4.88 5.66
CA ILE A 33 -3.16 6.17 5.28
C ILE A 33 -3.95 6.87 4.17
N GLY A 34 -4.43 6.14 3.16
CA GLY A 34 -5.30 6.69 2.12
C GLY A 34 -6.62 7.24 2.68
N SER A 35 -7.21 6.56 3.68
CA SER A 35 -8.41 7.03 4.38
C SER A 35 -8.12 8.29 5.21
N TYR A 36 -6.94 8.35 5.85
CA TYR A 36 -6.49 9.55 6.55
C TYR A 36 -6.42 10.76 5.62
N PHE A 37 -5.75 10.65 4.48
CA PHE A 37 -5.69 11.72 3.48
C PHE A 37 -7.09 12.11 2.97
N LYS A 38 -7.94 11.14 2.63
CA LYS A 38 -9.31 11.39 2.15
C LYS A 38 -10.19 12.12 3.18
N ARG A 39 -10.06 11.76 4.48
CA ARG A 39 -10.78 12.48 5.56
C ARG A 39 -10.41 13.96 5.62
N HIS A 40 -9.19 14.29 5.19
CA HIS A 40 -8.67 15.66 5.14
C HIS A 40 -8.78 16.32 3.76
N ARG A 41 -9.59 15.70 2.85
CA ARG A 41 -9.96 16.22 1.53
C ARG A 41 -8.83 16.31 0.51
N PHE A 42 -7.75 15.54 0.69
CA PHE A 42 -6.75 15.36 -0.35
C PHE A 42 -7.30 14.57 -1.53
N ASP A 43 -6.75 14.78 -2.71
CA ASP A 43 -7.05 13.99 -3.90
C ASP A 43 -6.27 12.66 -3.87
N VAL A 44 -6.97 11.56 -3.61
CA VAL A 44 -6.34 10.28 -3.27
C VAL A 44 -6.92 9.11 -4.03
N CYS A 45 -6.05 8.33 -4.66
CA CYS A 45 -6.34 6.99 -5.16
C CYS A 45 -5.60 5.95 -4.30
N SER A 46 -6.34 5.10 -3.57
CA SER A 46 -5.78 4.12 -2.64
C SER A 46 -6.13 2.70 -3.08
N ASN A 47 -5.11 1.86 -3.20
CA ASN A 47 -5.21 0.44 -3.53
C ASN A 47 -6.18 0.14 -4.68
N PRO A 48 -5.98 0.74 -5.88
CA PRO A 48 -6.89 0.55 -7.02
C PRO A 48 -7.01 -0.91 -7.47
N PHE A 49 -5.99 -1.74 -7.30
CA PHE A 49 -6.03 -3.20 -7.53
C PHE A 49 -6.59 -3.99 -6.34
N GLY A 50 -6.98 -3.30 -5.25
CA GLY A 50 -7.13 -3.86 -3.93
C GLY A 50 -5.79 -4.04 -3.23
N VAL A 51 -5.80 -4.62 -2.02
CA VAL A 51 -4.56 -4.81 -1.26
C VAL A 51 -3.58 -5.72 -1.98
N LEU A 52 -2.33 -5.26 -2.08
CA LEU A 52 -1.20 -5.97 -2.67
C LEU A 52 -0.11 -6.07 -1.59
N PHE A 53 0.32 -7.29 -1.26
CA PHE A 53 1.19 -7.46 -0.11
C PHE A 53 2.68 -7.55 -0.46
N ASN A 54 3.02 -8.11 -1.62
CA ASN A 54 4.41 -8.40 -1.97
C ASN A 54 4.96 -7.45 -3.04
N PRO A 55 6.28 -7.22 -3.05
CA PRO A 55 6.93 -6.31 -4.00
C PRO A 55 6.67 -6.62 -5.47
N VAL A 56 6.57 -7.91 -5.85
CA VAL A 56 6.34 -8.31 -7.26
C VAL A 56 4.94 -7.93 -7.73
N SER A 57 3.93 -8.09 -6.88
CA SER A 57 2.55 -7.73 -7.21
C SER A 57 2.37 -6.22 -7.35
N ILE A 58 3.04 -5.43 -6.49
CA ILE A 58 2.97 -3.96 -6.55
C ILE A 58 3.73 -3.43 -7.77
N ASP A 59 4.93 -3.94 -8.03
CA ASP A 59 5.70 -3.62 -9.22
C ASP A 59 4.89 -3.88 -10.50
N ARG A 60 4.27 -5.06 -10.60
CA ARG A 60 3.41 -5.41 -11.74
C ARG A 60 2.24 -4.44 -11.89
N ALA A 61 1.56 -4.08 -10.81
CA ALA A 61 0.47 -3.12 -10.84
C ALA A 61 0.93 -1.78 -11.42
N LEU A 62 2.09 -1.26 -11.00
CA LEU A 62 2.67 -0.03 -11.53
C LEU A 62 3.00 -0.14 -13.03
N ARG A 63 3.59 -1.25 -13.47
CA ARG A 63 3.87 -1.48 -14.91
C ARG A 63 2.60 -1.53 -15.73
N MET A 64 1.54 -2.18 -15.25
CA MET A 64 0.22 -2.18 -15.88
C MET A 64 -0.39 -0.78 -15.96
N LEU A 65 -0.18 0.07 -14.96
CA LEU A 65 -0.65 1.46 -14.98
C LEU A 65 0.13 2.33 -15.97
N MET A 66 1.45 2.12 -16.08
CA MET A 66 2.28 2.84 -17.05
C MET A 66 1.99 2.40 -18.49
N GLU A 67 1.64 1.14 -18.70
CA GLU A 67 1.37 0.56 -20.02
C GLU A 67 0.09 -0.30 -20.00
N PRO A 68 -1.12 0.29 -19.89
CA PRO A 68 -2.37 -0.46 -19.77
C PRO A 68 -2.61 -1.46 -20.91
N ALA A 69 -2.18 -1.11 -22.13
CA ALA A 69 -2.30 -1.99 -23.30
C ALA A 69 -1.46 -3.28 -23.19
N SER A 70 -0.47 -3.33 -22.29
CA SER A 70 0.37 -4.51 -22.05
C SER A 70 -0.31 -5.55 -21.13
N PHE A 71 -1.49 -5.25 -20.58
CA PHE A 71 -2.19 -6.14 -19.68
C PHE A 71 -2.73 -7.38 -20.40
N ASP A 72 -2.06 -8.51 -20.20
CA ASP A 72 -2.46 -9.79 -20.81
C ASP A 72 -3.60 -10.46 -19.99
N LYS A 73 -4.84 -10.19 -20.40
CA LYS A 73 -6.04 -10.77 -19.78
C LYS A 73 -6.02 -12.30 -19.76
N ASN A 74 -5.54 -12.95 -20.81
CA ASN A 74 -5.49 -14.42 -20.90
C ASN A 74 -4.55 -15.02 -19.84
N ARG A 75 -3.50 -14.30 -19.49
CA ARG A 75 -2.55 -14.71 -18.46
C ARG A 75 -3.11 -14.55 -17.05
N TYR A 76 -3.87 -13.49 -16.81
CA TYR A 76 -4.32 -13.11 -15.45
C TYR A 76 -5.75 -13.49 -15.14
N PHE A 77 -6.63 -13.58 -16.12
CA PHE A 77 -8.03 -13.95 -15.88
C PHE A 77 -8.17 -15.46 -15.72
N TYR A 78 -8.96 -15.85 -14.76
CA TYR A 78 -9.20 -17.25 -14.44
C TYR A 78 -10.65 -17.47 -14.02
N ARG A 79 -11.26 -18.56 -14.47
CA ARG A 79 -12.59 -18.99 -14.05
C ARG A 79 -12.45 -20.00 -12.93
N THR A 80 -12.94 -19.66 -11.73
CA THR A 80 -13.20 -20.62 -10.64
C THR A 80 -14.52 -21.35 -10.91
N SER A 81 -15.00 -22.19 -9.98
CA SER A 81 -16.33 -22.79 -10.11
C SER A 81 -17.42 -21.74 -10.34
N ASP A 82 -17.38 -20.64 -9.63
CA ASP A 82 -18.49 -19.70 -9.52
C ASP A 82 -18.20 -18.29 -10.05
N LEU A 83 -16.92 -17.88 -10.05
CA LEU A 83 -16.53 -16.52 -10.32
C LEU A 83 -15.41 -16.39 -11.36
N TRP A 84 -15.44 -15.33 -12.13
CA TRP A 84 -14.28 -14.80 -12.82
C TRP A 84 -13.41 -14.02 -11.84
N VAL A 85 -12.12 -14.28 -11.86
CA VAL A 85 -11.13 -13.67 -10.96
C VAL A 85 -9.91 -13.20 -11.75
N SER A 86 -9.19 -12.23 -11.19
CA SER A 86 -7.92 -11.80 -11.76
C SER A 86 -6.77 -12.04 -10.78
N PHE A 87 -5.78 -12.79 -11.18
CA PHE A 87 -4.56 -13.03 -10.39
C PHE A 87 -3.72 -11.77 -10.14
N ALA A 88 -4.02 -10.67 -10.83
CA ALA A 88 -3.40 -9.37 -10.59
C ALA A 88 -4.18 -8.52 -9.56
N HIS A 89 -5.43 -8.86 -9.24
CA HIS A 89 -6.35 -8.04 -8.43
C HIS A 89 -6.82 -8.76 -7.17
N HIS A 90 -7.28 -7.97 -6.21
CA HIS A 90 -7.94 -8.48 -5.02
C HIS A 90 -9.32 -9.12 -5.36
N GLY A 91 -9.79 -10.07 -4.52
CA GLY A 91 -11.05 -10.77 -4.72
C GLY A 91 -12.30 -9.90 -4.80
N ARG A 92 -12.25 -8.64 -4.36
CA ARG A 92 -13.37 -7.69 -4.49
C ARG A 92 -13.77 -7.38 -5.94
N PHE A 93 -12.89 -7.64 -6.91
CA PHE A 93 -13.14 -7.45 -8.33
C PHE A 93 -13.80 -8.66 -8.99
N SER A 94 -13.92 -9.78 -8.28
CA SER A 94 -14.51 -11.01 -8.82
C SER A 94 -15.99 -10.84 -9.14
N LYS A 95 -16.45 -11.43 -10.26
CA LYS A 95 -17.84 -11.39 -10.75
C LYS A 95 -18.24 -12.75 -11.31
N GLU A 96 -19.55 -13.01 -11.35
CA GLU A 96 -20.12 -14.20 -12.00
C GLU A 96 -20.10 -14.07 -13.53
N ASN A 97 -20.48 -12.90 -14.04
CA ASN A 97 -20.52 -12.59 -15.46
C ASN A 97 -19.15 -12.13 -15.95
N TYR A 98 -18.71 -12.63 -17.11
CA TYR A 98 -17.41 -12.29 -17.70
C TYR A 98 -17.35 -10.83 -18.17
N ASP A 99 -18.38 -10.36 -18.87
CA ASP A 99 -18.39 -9.03 -19.48
C ASP A 99 -18.38 -7.93 -18.40
N ASP A 100 -19.13 -8.13 -17.30
CA ASP A 100 -19.13 -7.23 -16.15
C ASP A 100 -17.77 -7.25 -15.42
N PHE A 101 -17.16 -8.44 -15.34
CA PHE A 101 -15.85 -8.62 -14.75
C PHE A 101 -14.78 -7.89 -15.56
N GLU A 102 -14.70 -8.17 -16.85
CA GLU A 102 -13.72 -7.56 -17.77
C GLU A 102 -13.87 -6.04 -17.79
N LYS A 103 -15.09 -5.55 -17.96
CA LYS A 103 -15.40 -4.12 -17.93
C LYS A 103 -14.96 -3.46 -16.62
N THR A 104 -15.22 -4.10 -15.47
CA THR A 104 -14.79 -3.56 -14.16
C THR A 104 -13.28 -3.43 -14.05
N ILE A 105 -12.52 -4.41 -14.58
CA ILE A 105 -11.05 -4.38 -14.57
C ILE A 105 -10.52 -3.29 -15.53
N ASP A 106 -11.08 -3.22 -16.75
CA ASP A 106 -10.64 -2.24 -17.75
C ASP A 106 -10.89 -0.81 -17.28
N GLU A 107 -12.09 -0.51 -16.77
CA GLU A 107 -12.44 0.80 -16.23
C GLU A 107 -11.52 1.20 -15.07
N GLN A 108 -11.25 0.25 -14.16
CA GLN A 108 -10.37 0.49 -13.02
C GLN A 108 -8.94 0.76 -13.48
N LEU A 109 -8.42 -0.01 -14.42
CA LEU A 109 -7.07 0.14 -14.95
C LEU A 109 -6.91 1.51 -15.64
N GLU A 110 -7.87 1.86 -16.49
CA GLU A 110 -7.85 3.12 -17.24
C GLU A 110 -7.96 4.35 -16.31
N GLN A 111 -8.90 4.32 -15.35
CA GLN A 111 -9.07 5.41 -14.39
C GLN A 111 -7.83 5.61 -13.53
N THR A 112 -7.21 4.51 -13.10
CA THR A 112 -6.01 4.59 -12.27
C THR A 112 -4.78 5.01 -13.07
N ALA A 113 -4.65 4.58 -14.32
CA ALA A 113 -3.58 5.03 -15.20
C ALA A 113 -3.65 6.55 -15.40
N ARG A 114 -4.86 7.10 -15.66
CA ARG A 114 -5.06 8.57 -15.72
C ARG A 114 -4.75 9.26 -14.41
N PHE A 115 -5.01 8.62 -13.26
CA PHE A 115 -4.63 9.17 -11.96
C PHE A 115 -3.12 9.21 -11.80
N LEU A 116 -2.40 8.14 -12.17
CA LEU A 116 -0.94 8.07 -12.10
C LEU A 116 -0.27 9.18 -12.93
N GLU A 117 -0.83 9.55 -14.09
CA GLU A 117 -0.31 10.61 -14.97
C GLU A 117 -0.21 11.99 -14.28
N ARG A 118 -1.01 12.23 -13.24
CA ARG A 118 -1.06 13.49 -12.50
C ARG A 118 -0.69 13.37 -11.02
N ALA A 119 -0.26 12.18 -10.58
CA ALA A 119 0.11 11.95 -9.20
C ALA A 119 1.43 12.64 -8.85
N ASP A 120 1.41 13.50 -7.83
CA ASP A 120 2.60 14.16 -7.29
C ASP A 120 3.38 13.23 -6.36
N TYR A 121 2.66 12.37 -5.66
CA TYR A 121 3.21 11.43 -4.68
C TYR A 121 2.72 10.00 -4.91
N LEU A 122 3.67 9.07 -4.82
CA LEU A 122 3.42 7.63 -4.87
C LEU A 122 3.88 6.98 -3.55
N PHE A 123 2.94 6.51 -2.74
CA PHE A 123 3.23 5.74 -1.53
C PHE A 123 3.18 4.24 -1.82
N ILE A 124 4.25 3.55 -1.47
CA ILE A 124 4.41 2.11 -1.70
C ILE A 124 4.59 1.41 -0.35
N THR A 125 3.63 0.56 0.04
CA THR A 125 3.69 -0.18 1.29
C THR A 125 3.95 -1.66 1.06
N PHE A 126 5.18 -2.11 1.30
CA PHE A 126 5.49 -3.54 1.27
C PHE A 126 4.95 -4.25 2.52
N GLY A 127 4.13 -5.27 2.31
CA GLY A 127 3.52 -6.06 3.40
C GLY A 127 4.33 -7.28 3.79
N THR A 128 4.70 -8.10 2.82
CA THR A 128 5.44 -9.35 3.00
C THR A 128 6.40 -9.61 1.84
N ALA A 129 7.51 -10.30 2.13
CA ALA A 129 8.41 -10.82 1.10
C ALA A 129 7.96 -12.19 0.55
N PHE A 130 6.90 -12.79 1.11
CA PHE A 130 6.35 -14.03 0.59
C PHE A 130 5.49 -13.78 -0.64
N CYS A 131 5.69 -14.65 -1.64
CA CYS A 131 4.89 -14.71 -2.86
C CYS A 131 4.24 -16.08 -3.00
N TYR A 132 3.14 -16.11 -3.75
CA TYR A 132 2.50 -17.35 -4.19
C TYR A 132 2.60 -17.42 -5.71
N LYS A 133 3.15 -18.53 -6.22
CA LYS A 133 3.22 -18.82 -7.65
C LYS A 133 2.16 -19.85 -8.00
N PHE A 134 1.23 -19.49 -8.87
CA PHE A 134 0.24 -20.40 -9.43
C PHE A 134 0.95 -21.34 -10.40
N ILE A 135 1.10 -22.62 -10.01
CA ILE A 135 1.90 -23.62 -10.70
C ILE A 135 1.48 -23.82 -12.16
N PRO A 136 0.16 -23.93 -12.50
CA PRO A 136 -0.25 -24.24 -13.86
C PRO A 136 0.10 -23.18 -14.90
N ARG A 137 0.36 -21.93 -14.47
CA ARG A 137 0.70 -20.83 -15.38
C ARG A 137 2.09 -20.24 -15.10
N ASP A 138 2.85 -20.83 -14.19
CA ASP A 138 4.14 -20.29 -13.71
C ASP A 138 4.04 -18.78 -13.37
N LEU A 139 2.97 -18.38 -12.67
CA LEU A 139 2.59 -17.00 -12.46
C LEU A 139 2.58 -16.64 -10.97
N ILE A 140 3.36 -15.63 -10.57
CA ILE A 140 3.24 -15.03 -9.24
C ILE A 140 1.93 -14.27 -9.19
N VAL A 141 1.08 -14.56 -8.20
CA VAL A 141 -0.26 -14.00 -8.07
C VAL A 141 -0.35 -12.97 -6.94
N SER A 142 -1.22 -12.01 -7.09
CA SER A 142 -1.54 -11.02 -6.05
C SER A 142 -2.57 -11.58 -5.05
N ASN A 143 -3.42 -12.50 -5.50
CA ASN A 143 -4.44 -13.14 -4.67
C ASN A 143 -4.66 -14.59 -5.16
N CYS A 144 -4.80 -15.52 -4.22
CA CYS A 144 -5.06 -16.95 -4.53
C CYS A 144 -6.56 -17.27 -4.77
N HIS A 145 -7.46 -16.31 -4.54
CA HIS A 145 -8.91 -16.43 -4.80
C HIS A 145 -9.57 -17.68 -4.22
N LYS A 146 -9.10 -18.15 -3.05
CA LYS A 146 -9.57 -19.39 -2.40
C LYS A 146 -9.40 -20.66 -3.24
N ILE A 147 -8.58 -20.63 -4.28
CA ILE A 147 -8.16 -21.82 -5.02
C ILE A 147 -7.32 -22.70 -4.08
N PRO A 148 -7.44 -24.05 -4.15
CA PRO A 148 -6.75 -24.95 -3.24
C PRO A 148 -5.23 -24.70 -3.18
N ASN A 149 -4.66 -24.74 -1.97
CA ASN A 149 -3.27 -24.38 -1.71
C ASN A 149 -2.24 -25.23 -2.48
N ASN A 150 -2.57 -26.49 -2.82
CA ASN A 150 -1.69 -27.37 -3.59
C ASN A 150 -1.49 -26.93 -5.06
N TRP A 151 -2.21 -25.92 -5.53
CA TRP A 151 -2.00 -25.30 -6.84
C TRP A 151 -0.96 -24.17 -6.80
N PHE A 152 -0.44 -23.85 -5.60
CA PHE A 152 0.49 -22.75 -5.40
C PHE A 152 1.80 -23.23 -4.76
N GLU A 153 2.90 -22.69 -5.24
CA GLU A 153 4.19 -22.71 -4.57
C GLU A 153 4.34 -21.42 -3.78
N ARG A 154 4.53 -21.53 -2.45
CA ARG A 154 4.83 -20.39 -1.59
C ARG A 154 6.35 -20.27 -1.40
N PHE A 155 6.90 -19.10 -1.65
CA PHE A 155 8.33 -18.85 -1.47
C PHE A 155 8.58 -17.42 -1.00
N ARG A 156 9.74 -17.20 -0.41
CA ARG A 156 10.18 -15.87 0.00
C ARG A 156 11.15 -15.30 -1.02
N LEU A 157 10.91 -14.03 -1.42
CA LEU A 157 11.83 -13.28 -2.27
C LEU A 157 13.16 -13.03 -1.54
N ASP A 158 14.24 -12.97 -2.29
CA ASP A 158 15.49 -12.44 -1.78
C ASP A 158 15.64 -10.94 -2.08
N VAL A 159 16.54 -10.28 -1.32
CA VAL A 159 16.79 -8.85 -1.43
C VAL A 159 17.27 -8.44 -2.82
N LYS A 160 18.13 -9.23 -3.45
CA LYS A 160 18.73 -8.90 -4.76
C LYS A 160 17.64 -8.87 -5.84
N LYS A 161 16.73 -9.86 -5.81
CA LYS A 161 15.62 -9.96 -6.75
C LYS A 161 14.67 -8.78 -6.63
N ILE A 162 14.30 -8.40 -5.40
CA ILE A 162 13.45 -7.22 -5.15
C ILE A 162 14.14 -5.96 -5.69
N VAL A 163 15.41 -5.73 -5.31
CA VAL A 163 16.15 -4.52 -5.70
C VAL A 163 16.33 -4.43 -7.21
N SER A 164 16.72 -5.54 -7.87
CA SER A 164 16.89 -5.55 -9.33
C SER A 164 15.58 -5.18 -10.05
N GLN A 165 14.48 -5.85 -9.70
CA GLN A 165 13.17 -5.60 -10.33
C GLN A 165 12.68 -4.18 -10.09
N TRP A 166 12.83 -3.67 -8.86
CA TRP A 166 12.38 -2.32 -8.52
C TRP A 166 13.25 -1.21 -9.09
N ASN A 167 14.57 -1.43 -9.27
CA ASN A 167 15.40 -0.45 -9.96
C ASN A 167 14.93 -0.20 -11.39
N ASP A 168 14.53 -1.25 -12.13
CA ASP A 168 13.97 -1.10 -13.46
C ASP A 168 12.67 -0.29 -13.44
N THR A 169 11.76 -0.60 -12.51
CA THR A 169 10.49 0.13 -12.38
C THR A 169 10.69 1.57 -11.93
N LEU A 170 11.60 1.82 -11.00
CA LEU A 170 11.95 3.17 -10.57
C LEU A 170 12.57 3.98 -11.71
N ALA A 171 13.41 3.38 -12.54
CA ALA A 171 13.95 4.04 -13.73
C ALA A 171 12.84 4.43 -14.73
N MET A 172 11.86 3.54 -14.96
CA MET A 172 10.69 3.85 -15.79
C MET A 172 9.86 4.99 -15.20
N LEU A 173 9.56 4.94 -13.89
CA LEU A 173 8.80 5.98 -13.19
C LEU A 173 9.51 7.34 -13.23
N LYS A 174 10.80 7.38 -12.93
CA LYS A 174 11.61 8.62 -12.96
C LYS A 174 11.68 9.24 -14.36
N ASN A 175 11.80 8.40 -15.39
CA ASN A 175 11.83 8.87 -16.77
C ASN A 175 10.48 9.44 -17.21
N ARG A 176 9.36 8.83 -16.80
CA ARG A 176 8.02 9.24 -17.22
C ARG A 176 7.43 10.35 -16.33
N TYR A 177 7.75 10.34 -15.03
CA TYR A 177 7.21 11.24 -14.00
C TYR A 177 8.35 11.83 -13.14
N PRO A 178 9.21 12.69 -13.72
CA PRO A 178 10.46 13.13 -13.07
C PRO A 178 10.24 13.92 -11.76
N GLU A 179 9.10 14.59 -11.62
CA GLU A 179 8.78 15.40 -10.43
C GLU A 179 8.12 14.59 -9.31
N MET A 180 7.60 13.39 -9.63
CA MET A 180 6.88 12.55 -8.66
C MET A 180 7.82 12.07 -7.56
N LYS A 181 7.41 12.25 -6.30
CA LYS A 181 8.13 11.73 -5.13
C LYS A 181 7.57 10.36 -4.75
N ILE A 182 8.46 9.40 -4.53
CA ILE A 182 8.11 8.02 -4.22
C ILE A 182 8.47 7.72 -2.78
N ILE A 183 7.50 7.36 -1.96
CA ILE A 183 7.67 7.10 -0.54
C ILE A 183 7.46 5.60 -0.27
N PHE A 184 8.53 4.91 0.08
CA PHE A 184 8.47 3.53 0.54
C PHE A 184 8.16 3.46 2.02
N THR A 185 7.41 2.44 2.41
CA THR A 185 7.26 2.04 3.80
C THR A 185 7.13 0.52 3.91
N VAL A 186 7.50 -0.04 5.05
CA VAL A 186 7.22 -1.43 5.39
C VAL A 186 6.03 -1.47 6.33
N SER A 187 5.01 -2.24 5.95
CA SER A 187 3.78 -2.37 6.74
C SER A 187 4.08 -2.81 8.18
N PRO A 188 3.52 -2.13 9.18
CA PRO A 188 3.64 -2.53 10.57
C PRO A 188 2.88 -3.84 10.89
N VAL A 189 1.98 -4.26 10.00
CA VAL A 189 1.19 -5.49 10.19
C VAL A 189 2.04 -6.71 9.94
N ARG A 190 2.01 -7.70 10.87
CA ARG A 190 2.59 -9.03 10.69
C ARG A 190 1.55 -9.98 10.11
N HIS A 191 1.96 -10.88 9.23
CA HIS A 191 1.04 -11.84 8.63
C HIS A 191 0.71 -12.96 9.63
N ALA A 192 -0.55 -13.09 10.01
CA ALA A 192 -1.00 -14.01 11.07
C ALA A 192 -0.82 -15.51 10.73
N GLY A 193 -0.77 -15.85 9.43
CA GLY A 193 -0.54 -17.23 8.95
C GLY A 193 0.91 -17.70 9.01
N ASP A 194 1.88 -16.78 9.28
CA ASP A 194 3.30 -17.09 9.36
C ASP A 194 3.73 -17.24 10.82
N ASN A 195 4.72 -18.11 11.06
CA ASN A 195 5.35 -18.12 12.39
C ASN A 195 6.18 -16.84 12.58
N VAL A 196 6.52 -16.54 13.85
CA VAL A 196 7.22 -15.30 14.22
C VAL A 196 8.57 -15.16 13.53
N HIS A 197 9.30 -16.26 13.35
CA HIS A 197 10.61 -16.25 12.69
C HIS A 197 10.47 -15.93 11.18
N GLU A 198 9.55 -16.56 10.48
CA GLU A 198 9.26 -16.26 9.06
C GLU A 198 8.82 -14.82 8.86
N ASN A 199 7.94 -14.30 9.73
CA ASN A 199 7.57 -12.89 9.72
C ASN A 199 8.79 -11.98 9.86
N THR A 200 9.69 -12.29 10.81
CA THR A 200 10.92 -11.52 11.03
C THR A 200 11.81 -11.56 9.79
N LEU A 201 12.04 -12.73 9.22
CA LEU A 201 12.84 -12.87 7.99
C LEU A 201 12.21 -12.12 6.81
N SER A 202 10.88 -12.18 6.68
CA SER A 202 10.14 -11.45 5.65
C SER A 202 10.32 -9.94 5.80
N LYS A 203 10.08 -9.38 6.98
CA LYS A 203 10.24 -7.95 7.24
C LYS A 203 11.68 -7.48 7.06
N SER A 204 12.66 -8.25 7.56
CA SER A 204 14.08 -7.94 7.36
C SER A 204 14.48 -7.90 5.88
N THR A 205 13.94 -8.83 5.07
CA THR A 205 14.16 -8.85 3.62
C THR A 205 13.62 -7.57 2.97
N LEU A 206 12.40 -7.13 3.35
CA LEU A 206 11.81 -5.91 2.82
C LEU A 206 12.58 -4.65 3.24
N MET A 207 12.98 -4.56 4.50
CA MET A 207 13.76 -3.42 5.02
C MET A 207 15.12 -3.29 4.33
N LEU A 208 15.83 -4.42 4.16
CA LEU A 208 17.11 -4.43 3.43
C LEU A 208 16.93 -4.05 1.95
N ALA A 209 15.82 -4.45 1.33
CA ALA A 209 15.54 -4.07 -0.05
C ALA A 209 15.21 -2.57 -0.15
N VAL A 210 14.31 -2.06 0.69
CA VAL A 210 13.95 -0.63 0.71
C VAL A 210 15.16 0.25 1.00
N GLY A 211 16.03 -0.14 1.95
CA GLY A 211 17.27 0.60 2.24
C GLY A 211 18.24 0.71 1.06
N ARG A 212 18.06 -0.13 0.01
CA ARG A 212 18.84 -0.03 -1.25
C ARG A 212 18.12 0.70 -2.37
N LEU A 213 16.80 0.89 -2.25
CA LEU A 213 15.96 1.57 -3.24
C LEU A 213 15.80 3.06 -2.95
N VAL A 214 16.06 3.48 -1.72
CA VAL A 214 15.95 4.87 -1.27
C VAL A 214 17.23 5.63 -1.61
N ASP A 215 17.09 6.75 -2.33
CA ASP A 215 18.19 7.66 -2.70
C ASP A 215 18.14 9.03 -2.00
N ASN A 216 17.02 9.34 -1.29
CA ASN A 216 16.75 10.63 -0.64
C ASN A 216 16.69 11.86 -1.58
N GLU A 217 16.49 11.61 -2.87
CA GLU A 217 16.29 12.65 -3.88
C GLU A 217 14.91 12.50 -4.55
N THR A 218 14.62 11.30 -5.03
CA THR A 218 13.35 10.92 -5.67
C THR A 218 12.57 9.90 -4.84
N THR A 219 13.30 9.01 -4.17
CA THR A 219 12.75 7.91 -3.37
C THR A 219 13.11 8.09 -1.90
N PHE A 220 12.12 7.93 -1.02
CA PHE A 220 12.21 8.20 0.41
C PHE A 220 11.66 7.03 1.22
N TYR A 221 11.99 6.95 2.50
CA TYR A 221 11.47 5.95 3.42
C TYR A 221 10.69 6.58 4.57
N PHE A 222 9.46 6.09 4.81
CA PHE A 222 8.67 6.44 5.98
C PHE A 222 8.64 5.23 6.95
N PRO A 223 9.14 5.37 8.20
CA PRO A 223 9.39 4.24 9.11
C PRO A 223 8.13 3.80 9.88
N ALA A 224 7.05 3.44 9.16
CA ALA A 224 5.81 3.01 9.78
C ALA A 224 5.97 1.71 10.60
N TYR A 225 6.86 0.81 10.16
CA TYR A 225 7.16 -0.42 10.86
C TYR A 225 7.82 -0.14 12.21
N GLU A 226 8.83 0.73 12.23
CA GLU A 226 9.59 1.09 13.42
C GLU A 226 8.73 1.87 14.42
N PHE A 227 7.81 2.70 13.98
CA PHE A 227 6.88 3.39 14.88
C PHE A 227 6.05 2.40 15.70
N LEU A 228 5.56 1.32 15.11
CA LEU A 228 4.81 0.31 15.86
C LEU A 228 5.73 -0.62 16.66
N MET A 229 6.81 -1.12 16.05
CA MET A 229 7.64 -2.15 16.64
C MET A 229 8.59 -1.65 17.72
N ASP A 230 9.10 -0.43 17.58
CA ASP A 230 10.15 0.09 18.44
C ASP A 230 9.68 1.28 19.30
N ASP A 231 8.88 2.20 18.76
CA ASP A 231 8.41 3.35 19.52
C ASP A 231 7.19 3.00 20.40
N LEU A 232 6.17 2.35 19.86
CA LEU A 232 4.99 1.92 20.63
C LEU A 232 5.21 0.65 21.44
N ARG A 233 5.84 -0.36 20.89
CA ARG A 233 6.40 -1.58 21.50
C ARG A 233 5.63 -2.20 22.67
N ASP A 234 4.29 -2.20 22.60
CA ASP A 234 3.42 -2.73 23.67
C ASP A 234 2.17 -3.35 23.04
N TYR A 235 1.69 -4.47 23.57
CA TYR A 235 0.50 -5.16 23.08
C TYR A 235 -0.79 -4.33 23.16
N ARG A 236 -0.85 -3.29 24.00
CA ARG A 236 -2.00 -2.35 24.05
C ARG A 236 -2.23 -1.59 22.75
N PHE A 237 -1.25 -1.57 21.84
CA PHE A 237 -1.33 -0.92 20.53
C PHE A 237 -1.77 -1.85 19.40
N TYR A 238 -2.10 -3.10 19.73
CA TYR A 238 -2.57 -4.10 18.78
C TYR A 238 -4.08 -4.33 18.91
N ALA A 239 -4.71 -4.70 17.81
CA ALA A 239 -6.08 -5.21 17.79
C ALA A 239 -6.15 -6.60 18.47
N LYS A 240 -7.36 -7.15 18.61
CA LYS A 240 -7.58 -8.46 19.27
C LYS A 240 -6.83 -9.63 18.62
N ASP A 241 -6.47 -9.50 17.35
CA ASP A 241 -5.72 -10.52 16.61
C ASP A 241 -4.20 -10.48 16.86
N LEU A 242 -3.70 -9.50 17.63
CA LEU A 242 -2.30 -9.28 17.99
C LEU A 242 -1.36 -9.11 16.78
N SER A 243 -1.91 -8.78 15.61
CA SER A 243 -1.18 -8.61 14.34
C SER A 243 -1.40 -7.24 13.72
N HIS A 244 -2.63 -6.75 13.77
CA HIS A 244 -2.96 -5.42 13.27
C HIS A 244 -2.80 -4.36 14.36
N PRO A 245 -2.32 -3.14 14.01
CA PRO A 245 -2.38 -2.01 14.91
C PRO A 245 -3.85 -1.68 15.22
N ASN A 246 -4.14 -1.29 16.44
CA ASN A 246 -5.46 -0.78 16.81
C ASN A 246 -5.61 0.71 16.42
N GLU A 247 -6.78 1.29 16.68
CA GLU A 247 -7.07 2.69 16.33
C GLU A 247 -6.06 3.66 16.93
N LEU A 248 -5.67 3.49 18.19
CA LEU A 248 -4.71 4.36 18.87
C LEU A 248 -3.32 4.34 18.20
N ALA A 249 -2.87 3.16 17.77
CA ALA A 249 -1.61 3.02 17.06
C ALA A 249 -1.68 3.61 15.65
N VAL A 250 -2.82 3.47 14.98
CA VAL A 250 -3.06 4.09 13.66
C VAL A 250 -3.04 5.61 13.79
N GLU A 251 -3.76 6.19 14.75
CA GLU A 251 -3.76 7.64 15.03
C GLU A 251 -2.34 8.16 15.30
N TYR A 252 -1.56 7.44 16.11
CA TYR A 252 -0.16 7.81 16.37
C TYR A 252 0.69 7.84 15.10
N ILE A 253 0.52 6.85 14.20
CA ILE A 253 1.25 6.84 12.93
C ILE A 253 0.74 7.96 12.00
N GLU A 254 -0.57 8.27 12.00
CA GLU A 254 -1.15 9.41 11.28
C GLU A 254 -0.55 10.75 11.77
N GLU A 255 -0.34 10.93 13.08
CA GLU A 255 0.38 12.08 13.62
C GLU A 255 1.82 12.16 13.08
N LYS A 256 2.53 11.02 13.01
CA LYS A 256 3.87 10.95 12.42
C LYS A 256 3.88 11.28 10.92
N VAL A 257 2.85 10.88 10.17
CA VAL A 257 2.63 11.30 8.77
C VAL A 257 2.46 12.81 8.71
N ALA A 258 1.61 13.38 9.56
CA ALA A 258 1.37 14.82 9.59
C ALA A 258 2.64 15.61 9.94
N GLU A 259 3.42 15.14 10.90
CA GLU A 259 4.68 15.75 11.29
C GLU A 259 5.75 15.67 10.19
N SER A 260 5.74 14.59 9.40
CA SER A 260 6.75 14.32 8.36
C SER A 260 6.50 15.08 7.08
N PHE A 261 5.22 15.16 6.65
CA PHE A 261 4.88 15.57 5.29
C PHE A 261 4.17 16.92 5.20
N PHE A 262 3.56 17.42 6.28
CA PHE A 262 2.74 18.65 6.19
C PHE A 262 3.37 19.86 6.83
N THR A 263 3.14 21.02 6.21
CA THR A 263 3.49 22.31 6.82
C THR A 263 2.61 22.60 8.05
N PRO A 264 3.00 23.53 8.93
CA PRO A 264 2.14 23.97 10.02
C PRO A 264 0.77 24.47 9.54
N GLU A 265 0.73 25.16 8.39
CA GLU A 265 -0.47 25.72 7.77
C GLU A 265 -1.41 24.61 7.30
N THR A 266 -0.88 23.60 6.59
CA THR A 266 -1.65 22.42 6.15
C THR A 266 -2.22 21.69 7.35
N ARG A 267 -1.45 21.48 8.42
CA ARG A 267 -1.93 20.83 9.64
C ARG A 267 -3.04 21.61 10.33
N GLU A 268 -3.00 22.96 10.31
CA GLU A 268 -4.10 23.75 10.86
C GLU A 268 -5.37 23.65 10.01
N GLN A 269 -5.26 23.64 8.69
CA GLN A 269 -6.39 23.37 7.79
C GLN A 269 -7.02 22.00 8.07
N MET A 270 -6.20 20.95 8.24
CA MET A 270 -6.66 19.61 8.58
C MET A 270 -7.45 19.59 9.90
N ARG A 271 -7.01 20.32 10.93
CA ARG A 271 -7.74 20.45 12.20
C ARG A 271 -9.11 21.12 12.03
N ILE A 272 -9.21 22.12 11.15
CA ILE A 272 -10.49 22.76 10.81
C ILE A 272 -11.42 21.74 10.15
N ILE A 273 -10.91 21.00 9.15
CA ILE A 273 -11.67 19.96 8.45
C ILE A 273 -12.14 18.86 9.42
N GLU A 274 -11.31 18.45 10.38
CA GLU A 274 -11.73 17.47 11.41
C GLU A 274 -12.89 17.99 12.28
N LYS A 275 -12.85 19.27 12.69
CA LYS A 275 -13.94 19.89 13.43
C LYS A 275 -15.24 19.91 12.63
N GLU A 276 -15.17 20.26 11.35
CA GLU A 276 -16.31 20.24 10.43
C GLU A 276 -16.88 18.82 10.27
N ASN A 277 -16.01 17.82 10.05
CA ASN A 277 -16.42 16.42 9.92
C ASN A 277 -17.12 15.90 11.19
N ARG A 278 -16.61 16.24 12.38
CA ARG A 278 -17.26 15.89 13.67
C ARG A 278 -18.62 16.53 13.78
N PHE A 279 -18.78 17.81 13.41
CA PHE A 279 -20.05 18.51 13.45
C PHE A 279 -21.08 17.88 12.50
N LEU A 280 -20.70 17.57 11.27
CA LEU A 280 -21.55 16.91 10.27
C LEU A 280 -22.00 15.52 10.71
N ASN A 281 -21.11 14.74 11.31
CA ASN A 281 -21.45 13.42 11.86
C ASN A 281 -22.44 13.54 13.03
N HIS A 282 -22.26 14.50 13.94
CA HIS A 282 -23.20 14.75 15.03
C HIS A 282 -24.60 15.13 14.54
N GLN A 283 -24.70 15.90 13.45
CA GLN A 283 -26.01 16.25 12.86
C GLN A 283 -26.70 15.04 12.21
N ARG A 284 -25.95 14.11 11.59
CA ARG A 284 -26.52 12.88 11.02
C ARG A 284 -27.10 11.97 12.09
N PHE A 285 -26.43 11.80 13.23
CA PHE A 285 -26.94 11.01 14.36
C PHE A 285 -28.17 11.60 15.04
N ARG A 286 -28.42 12.91 14.94
CA ARG A 286 -29.64 13.54 15.48
C ARG A 286 -30.87 13.45 14.55
N LYS A 287 -30.67 13.04 13.29
CA LYS A 287 -31.76 12.89 12.29
C LYS A 287 -32.18 11.42 12.07
N MET A 288 -31.51 10.47 12.71
CA MET A 288 -31.89 9.07 12.83
C MET A 288 -32.64 8.81 14.15
#